data_41f87b5a66f2902fd6b1778196936380
#
_entry.id   41f87b5a66f2902fd6b1778196936380
#
_cell.length_a   1.000
_cell.length_b   1.000
_cell.length_c   1.000
_cell.angle_alpha   90.00
_cell.angle_beta   90.00
_cell.angle_gamma   90.00
#
_symmetry.space_group_name_H-M   'P 1'
#
loop_
_entity.id
_entity.type
_entity.pdbx_description
1 polymer ?
#
loop_
_entity_poly.entity_id
_entity_poly.type
_entity_poly.pdbx_seq_one_letter_code
_entity_poly.pdbx_strand_id
1 'polypeptide(L)'
;MITVLSFYKLKKIKKLKNLKTILFEKIDILSIKGLIILSPEGINGTISGTPKSISVARKYLLFVLNISKFDVQNITHSKFVPFLKAKIKIKSEVVPINEKYDFNKKIKKNYLTPFQWNKFLDKKNNKIIDARKPFEYEVG
;
A
#
# COMPACT_ATOMS: atom_id res chain seq x y z
N MET A 1 -21.82 -3.15 -2.23
CA MET A 1 -20.70 -2.84 -1.30
C MET A 1 -19.40 -2.96 -2.07
N ILE A 2 -18.56 -1.94 -2.01
CA ILE A 2 -17.24 -1.90 -2.66
C ILE A 2 -16.18 -2.25 -1.62
N THR A 3 -15.26 -3.12 -1.98
CA THR A 3 -14.09 -3.44 -1.13
C THR A 3 -12.91 -2.59 -1.60
N VAL A 4 -12.21 -2.02 -0.64
CA VAL A 4 -10.97 -1.24 -0.86
C VAL A 4 -9.82 -2.01 -0.23
N LEU A 5 -8.78 -2.27 -1.01
CA LEU A 5 -7.54 -2.91 -0.59
C LEU A 5 -6.40 -1.91 -0.69
N SER A 6 -5.82 -1.56 0.43
CA SER A 6 -4.54 -0.85 0.52
C SER A 6 -3.43 -1.83 0.83
N PHE A 7 -2.31 -1.72 0.14
CA PHE A 7 -1.19 -2.64 0.31
C PHE A 7 0.16 -1.97 0.05
N TYR A 8 1.17 -2.50 0.72
CA TYR A 8 2.55 -2.05 0.59
C TYR A 8 3.51 -3.24 0.73
N LYS A 9 4.55 -3.26 -0.10
CA LYS A 9 5.61 -4.26 -0.03
C LYS A 9 6.94 -3.69 -0.49
N LEU A 10 7.96 -3.78 0.36
CA LEU A 10 9.34 -3.60 -0.03
C LEU A 10 9.88 -4.90 -0.61
N LYS A 11 10.26 -4.85 -1.87
CA LYS A 11 10.86 -5.96 -2.59
C LYS A 11 11.55 -5.44 -3.85
N LYS A 12 12.78 -5.87 -4.10
CA LYS A 12 13.48 -5.54 -5.34
C LYS A 12 12.72 -6.05 -6.57
N ILE A 13 12.30 -5.13 -7.42
CA ILE A 13 11.54 -5.41 -8.65
C ILE A 13 12.39 -4.99 -9.85
N LYS A 14 12.64 -5.92 -10.78
CA LYS A 14 13.52 -5.66 -11.93
C LYS A 14 12.74 -5.24 -13.18
N LYS A 15 11.75 -5.92 -13.63
CA LYS A 15 11.08 -5.68 -14.92
C LYS A 15 9.81 -4.82 -14.75
N LEU A 16 9.95 -3.57 -14.30
CA LEU A 16 8.83 -2.69 -13.96
C LEU A 16 7.83 -2.43 -15.10
N LYS A 17 8.33 -2.22 -16.35
CA LYS A 17 7.45 -1.98 -17.50
C LYS A 17 6.58 -3.20 -17.80
N ASN A 18 7.18 -4.39 -17.82
CA ASN A 18 6.45 -5.63 -18.03
C ASN A 18 5.43 -5.89 -16.91
N LEU A 19 5.85 -5.73 -15.65
CA LEU A 19 4.96 -5.86 -14.49
C LEU A 19 3.79 -4.88 -14.57
N LYS A 20 4.02 -3.63 -14.98
CA LYS A 20 2.96 -2.63 -15.20
C LYS A 20 1.93 -3.13 -16.21
N THR A 21 2.37 -3.67 -17.37
CA THR A 21 1.48 -4.14 -18.42
C THR A 21 0.59 -5.27 -17.93
N ILE A 22 1.17 -6.34 -17.37
CA ILE A 22 0.40 -7.50 -16.91
C ILE A 22 -0.55 -7.16 -15.75
N LEU A 23 -0.14 -6.25 -14.86
CA LEU A 23 -1.01 -5.78 -13.80
C LEU A 23 -2.16 -4.92 -14.34
N PHE A 24 -1.88 -4.05 -15.31
CA PHE A 24 -2.91 -3.19 -15.90
C PHE A 24 -3.99 -4.01 -16.60
N GLU A 25 -3.60 -4.97 -17.43
CA GLU A 25 -4.53 -5.91 -18.07
C GLU A 25 -5.39 -6.65 -17.05
N LYS A 26 -4.77 -7.13 -15.97
CA LYS A 26 -5.50 -7.87 -14.94
C LYS A 26 -6.50 -7.02 -14.17
N ILE A 27 -6.14 -5.80 -13.77
CA ILE A 27 -7.06 -4.91 -13.04
C ILE A 27 -8.17 -4.37 -13.94
N ASP A 28 -7.90 -4.21 -15.23
CA ASP A 28 -8.90 -3.81 -16.22
C ASP A 28 -9.97 -4.89 -16.40
N ILE A 29 -9.57 -6.14 -16.70
CA ILE A 29 -10.46 -7.32 -16.80
C ILE A 29 -11.34 -7.46 -15.53
N LEU A 30 -10.79 -7.16 -14.36
CA LEU A 30 -11.49 -7.27 -13.09
C LEU A 30 -12.33 -6.01 -12.75
N SER A 31 -12.37 -5.02 -13.65
CA SER A 31 -13.04 -3.72 -13.43
C SER A 31 -12.63 -3.04 -12.12
N ILE A 32 -11.35 -3.17 -11.76
CA ILE A 32 -10.77 -2.57 -10.55
C ILE A 32 -10.31 -1.15 -10.84
N LYS A 33 -10.55 -0.25 -9.91
CA LYS A 33 -10.12 1.15 -9.96
C LYS A 33 -9.16 1.44 -8.80
N GLY A 34 -8.32 2.48 -8.97
CA GLY A 34 -7.38 2.88 -7.94
C GLY A 34 -6.01 3.23 -8.48
N LEU A 35 -5.05 3.35 -7.59
CA LEU A 35 -3.66 3.69 -7.91
C LEU A 35 -2.71 2.61 -7.41
N ILE A 36 -1.82 2.16 -8.30
CA ILE A 36 -0.67 1.32 -7.95
C ILE A 36 0.60 2.07 -8.34
N ILE A 37 1.55 2.15 -7.43
CA ILE A 37 2.89 2.69 -7.64
C ILE A 37 3.85 1.51 -7.65
N LEU A 38 4.63 1.40 -8.71
CA LEU A 38 5.72 0.44 -8.88
C LEU A 38 7.05 1.18 -8.83
N SER A 39 8.02 0.65 -8.12
CA SER A 39 9.39 1.16 -8.12
C SER A 39 10.40 0.00 -8.09
N PRO A 40 11.69 0.25 -8.33
CA PRO A 40 12.72 -0.77 -8.17
C PRO A 40 12.78 -1.37 -6.77
N GLU A 41 12.31 -0.65 -5.76
CA GLU A 41 12.34 -1.03 -4.34
C GLU A 41 11.03 -1.62 -3.81
N GLY A 42 9.93 -1.60 -4.61
CA GLY A 42 8.70 -2.19 -4.14
C GLY A 42 7.44 -1.76 -4.87
N ILE A 43 6.32 -2.03 -4.20
CA ILE A 43 4.98 -1.71 -4.66
C ILE A 43 4.16 -1.08 -3.53
N ASN A 44 3.39 -0.08 -3.89
CA ASN A 44 2.40 0.57 -3.02
C ASN A 44 1.12 0.79 -3.80
N GLY A 45 -0.03 0.60 -3.20
CA GLY A 45 -1.28 0.83 -3.90
C GLY A 45 -2.51 0.80 -3.02
N THR A 46 -3.53 1.49 -3.52
CA THR A 46 -4.90 1.38 -3.03
C THR A 46 -5.83 1.17 -4.21
N ILE A 47 -6.55 0.06 -4.19
CA ILE A 47 -7.46 -0.35 -5.27
C ILE A 47 -8.84 -0.69 -4.72
N SER A 48 -9.87 -0.52 -5.55
CA SER A 48 -11.26 -0.80 -5.17
C SER A 48 -11.99 -1.56 -6.27
N GLY A 49 -12.93 -2.40 -5.85
CA GLY A 49 -13.75 -3.21 -6.73
C GLY A 49 -14.75 -4.05 -5.96
N THR A 50 -15.39 -5.00 -6.63
CA THR A 50 -16.24 -5.97 -5.93
C THR A 50 -15.40 -6.83 -4.97
N PRO A 51 -15.98 -7.39 -3.90
CA PRO A 51 -15.24 -8.30 -3.00
C PRO A 51 -14.54 -9.43 -3.74
N LYS A 52 -15.20 -10.02 -4.75
CA LYS A 52 -14.65 -11.09 -5.60
C LYS A 52 -13.46 -10.60 -6.43
N SER A 53 -13.60 -9.44 -7.11
CA SER A 53 -12.53 -8.86 -7.93
C SER A 53 -11.29 -8.54 -7.09
N ILE A 54 -11.47 -7.94 -5.91
CA ILE A 54 -10.37 -7.60 -4.99
C ILE A 54 -9.67 -8.87 -4.46
N SER A 55 -10.42 -9.90 -4.12
CA SER A 55 -9.84 -11.18 -3.69
C SER A 55 -8.96 -11.80 -4.78
N VAL A 56 -9.44 -11.81 -6.03
CA VAL A 56 -8.69 -12.31 -7.19
C VAL A 56 -7.44 -11.45 -7.45
N ALA A 57 -7.58 -10.12 -7.45
CA ALA A 57 -6.46 -9.21 -7.67
C ALA A 57 -5.40 -9.35 -6.59
N ARG A 58 -5.79 -9.48 -5.32
CA ARG A 58 -4.86 -9.71 -4.21
C ARG A 58 -4.04 -10.98 -4.41
N LYS A 59 -4.68 -12.10 -4.74
CA LYS A 59 -3.99 -13.36 -5.02
C LYS A 59 -3.04 -13.23 -6.20
N TYR A 60 -3.48 -12.57 -7.27
CA TYR A 60 -2.66 -12.32 -8.45
C TYR A 60 -1.44 -11.46 -8.15
N LEU A 61 -1.59 -10.37 -7.39
CA LEU A 61 -0.48 -9.54 -6.94
C LEU A 61 0.56 -10.34 -6.14
N LEU A 62 0.12 -11.17 -5.20
CA LEU A 62 1.03 -12.03 -4.43
C LEU A 62 1.78 -12.99 -5.35
N PHE A 63 1.10 -13.59 -6.31
CA PHE A 63 1.68 -14.53 -7.28
C PHE A 63 2.73 -13.86 -8.18
N VAL A 64 2.37 -12.77 -8.89
CA VAL A 64 3.29 -12.12 -9.84
C VAL A 64 4.48 -11.46 -9.18
N LEU A 65 4.32 -11.02 -7.92
CA LEU A 65 5.40 -10.52 -7.10
C LEU A 65 6.22 -11.62 -6.45
N ASN A 66 5.79 -12.87 -6.52
CA ASN A 66 6.40 -14.00 -5.80
C ASN A 66 6.64 -13.68 -4.32
N ILE A 67 5.55 -13.35 -3.60
CA ILE A 67 5.54 -13.05 -2.17
C ILE A 67 4.39 -13.79 -1.47
N SER A 68 4.59 -14.16 -0.22
CA SER A 68 3.55 -14.82 0.61
C SER A 68 2.59 -13.81 1.23
N LYS A 69 3.08 -12.59 1.55
CA LYS A 69 2.27 -11.52 2.17
C LYS A 69 2.83 -10.14 1.86
N PHE A 70 1.98 -9.14 1.94
CA PHE A 70 2.39 -7.74 1.97
C PHE A 70 3.02 -7.38 3.33
N ASP A 71 3.84 -6.35 3.37
CA ASP A 71 4.39 -5.81 4.63
C ASP A 71 3.31 -5.06 5.41
N VAL A 72 2.45 -4.36 4.67
CA VAL A 72 1.23 -3.72 5.19
C VAL A 72 0.07 -4.07 4.26
N GLN A 73 -1.06 -4.41 4.83
CA GLN A 73 -2.31 -4.63 4.11
C GLN A 73 -3.48 -4.21 4.98
N ASN A 74 -4.39 -3.45 4.38
CA ASN A 74 -5.66 -3.08 4.99
C ASN A 74 -6.80 -3.32 4.01
N ILE A 75 -7.93 -3.86 4.50
CA ILE A 75 -9.14 -4.08 3.73
C ILE A 75 -10.27 -3.34 4.43
N THR A 76 -10.91 -2.44 3.69
CA THR A 76 -12.07 -1.69 4.15
C THR A 76 -13.22 -1.79 3.15
N HIS A 77 -14.39 -1.32 3.55
CA HIS A 77 -15.58 -1.34 2.71
C HIS A 77 -16.14 0.06 2.54
N SER A 78 -16.63 0.35 1.34
CA SER A 78 -17.22 1.63 0.99
C SER A 78 -18.62 1.42 0.41
N LYS A 79 -19.52 2.37 0.66
CA LYS A 79 -20.85 2.43 0.04
C LYS A 79 -20.80 3.00 -1.39
N PHE A 80 -19.74 3.71 -1.74
CA PHE A 80 -19.53 4.33 -3.07
C PHE A 80 -18.20 3.88 -3.67
N VAL A 81 -18.02 4.13 -4.96
CA VAL A 81 -16.76 3.84 -5.68
C VAL A 81 -15.76 4.98 -5.41
N PRO A 82 -14.68 4.75 -4.64
CA PRO A 82 -13.78 5.84 -4.20
C PRO A 82 -12.82 6.32 -5.28
N PHE A 83 -12.69 5.60 -6.39
CA PHE A 83 -11.78 5.94 -7.48
C PHE A 83 -12.49 5.98 -8.82
N LEU A 84 -12.19 7.00 -9.65
CA LEU A 84 -12.78 7.16 -10.98
C LEU A 84 -12.19 6.20 -12.02
N LYS A 85 -10.88 5.92 -11.92
CA LYS A 85 -10.15 5.11 -12.91
C LYS A 85 -9.00 4.30 -12.30
N ALA A 86 -8.53 3.30 -13.04
CA ALA A 86 -7.31 2.57 -12.73
C ALA A 86 -6.08 3.35 -13.20
N LYS A 87 -5.04 3.41 -12.37
CA LYS A 87 -3.72 3.98 -12.73
C LYS A 87 -2.60 3.12 -12.18
N ILE A 88 -1.60 2.85 -13.00
CA ILE A 88 -0.34 2.25 -12.55
C ILE A 88 0.80 3.17 -12.96
N LYS A 89 1.55 3.66 -11.98
CA LYS A 89 2.68 4.57 -12.17
C LYS A 89 3.99 3.88 -11.81
N ILE A 90 5.02 4.09 -12.62
CA ILE A 90 6.39 3.72 -12.29
C ILE A 90 7.06 4.97 -11.73
N LYS A 91 7.68 4.85 -10.56
CA LYS A 91 8.46 5.89 -9.88
C LYS A 91 9.84 5.38 -9.48
N SER A 92 10.76 6.28 -9.15
CA SER A 92 12.08 5.95 -8.61
C SER A 92 11.98 5.29 -7.25
N GLU A 93 11.05 5.76 -6.42
CA GLU A 93 10.82 5.33 -5.05
C GLU A 93 9.36 4.96 -4.82
N VAL A 94 9.13 3.99 -3.95
CA VAL A 94 7.78 3.56 -3.53
C VAL A 94 7.13 4.60 -2.60
N VAL A 95 7.96 5.17 -1.72
CA VAL A 95 7.63 6.30 -0.85
C VAL A 95 8.74 7.33 -1.04
N PRO A 96 8.44 8.58 -1.45
CA PRO A 96 9.47 9.57 -1.74
C PRO A 96 10.11 10.08 -0.44
N ILE A 97 11.26 9.52 -0.09
CA ILE A 97 12.08 9.96 1.06
C ILE A 97 13.45 10.48 0.61
N ASN A 98 13.74 10.46 -0.71
CA ASN A 98 15.02 10.84 -1.33
C ASN A 98 16.23 10.04 -0.81
N GLU A 99 16.01 8.82 -0.37
CA GLU A 99 17.03 7.90 0.08
C GLU A 99 16.83 6.51 -0.53
N LYS A 100 17.93 5.85 -0.91
CA LYS A 100 17.86 4.48 -1.41
C LYS A 100 17.58 3.51 -0.26
N TYR A 101 16.59 2.66 -0.45
CA TYR A 101 16.29 1.63 0.53
C TYR A 101 17.38 0.54 0.53
N ASP A 102 18.00 0.32 1.68
CA ASP A 102 18.96 -0.76 1.87
C ASP A 102 18.23 -2.05 2.31
N PHE A 103 18.11 -3.00 1.39
CA PHE A 103 17.49 -4.31 1.63
C PHE A 103 18.28 -5.20 2.61
N ASN A 104 19.55 -4.88 2.87
CA ASN A 104 20.39 -5.64 3.82
C ASN A 104 20.18 -5.17 5.26
N LYS A 105 19.64 -3.98 5.44
CA LYS A 105 19.40 -3.40 6.76
C LYS A 105 18.17 -4.03 7.43
N LYS A 106 18.38 -4.79 8.48
CA LYS A 106 17.27 -5.29 9.31
C LYS A 106 16.68 -4.12 10.10
N ILE A 107 15.58 -3.54 9.61
CA ILE A 107 14.83 -2.52 10.34
C ILE A 107 13.99 -3.25 11.39
N LYS A 108 14.27 -3.02 12.66
CA LYS A 108 13.35 -3.40 13.73
C LYS A 108 12.09 -2.57 13.61
N LYS A 109 10.99 -3.19 13.21
CA LYS A 109 9.67 -2.53 13.18
C LYS A 109 9.13 -2.50 14.62
N ASN A 110 9.23 -1.37 15.27
CA ASN A 110 8.66 -1.15 16.60
C ASN A 110 7.22 -0.64 16.46
N TYR A 111 6.28 -1.53 16.16
CA TYR A 111 4.87 -1.19 16.20
C TYR A 111 4.33 -1.39 17.61
N LEU A 112 3.54 -0.44 18.06
CA LEU A 112 2.76 -0.56 19.29
C LEU A 112 1.37 -1.10 18.97
N THR A 113 0.86 -2.00 19.80
CA THR A 113 -0.57 -2.35 19.79
C THR A 113 -1.40 -1.15 20.27
N PRO A 114 -2.71 -1.07 19.97
CA PRO A 114 -3.56 0.01 20.47
C PRO A 114 -3.49 0.20 22.00
N PHE A 115 -3.44 -0.88 22.76
CA PHE A 115 -3.28 -0.84 24.21
C PHE A 115 -1.92 -0.26 24.66
N GLN A 116 -0.84 -0.65 23.98
CA GLN A 116 0.50 -0.10 24.24
C GLN A 116 0.57 1.37 23.83
N TRP A 117 -0.10 1.76 22.74
CA TRP A 117 -0.19 3.12 22.28
C TRP A 117 -0.87 4.02 23.32
N ASN A 118 -2.01 3.60 23.86
CA ASN A 118 -2.70 4.35 24.94
C ASN A 118 -1.78 4.53 26.16
N LYS A 119 -1.11 3.46 26.61
CA LYS A 119 -0.14 3.55 27.71
C LYS A 119 1.06 4.46 27.37
N PHE A 120 1.43 4.54 26.10
CA PHE A 120 2.50 5.43 25.66
C PHE A 120 2.07 6.90 25.72
N LEU A 121 0.81 7.19 25.34
CA LEU A 121 0.23 8.53 25.40
C LEU A 121 0.13 9.09 26.82
N ASP A 122 -0.14 8.24 27.81
CA ASP A 122 -0.26 8.63 29.21
C ASP A 122 1.08 9.10 29.84
N LYS A 123 2.21 8.84 29.19
CA LYS A 123 3.53 9.23 29.70
C LYS A 123 3.89 10.65 29.29
N LYS A 124 4.02 11.54 30.26
CA LYS A 124 4.34 12.98 30.04
C LYS A 124 5.60 13.28 29.23
N ASN A 125 6.59 12.37 29.22
CA ASN A 125 7.88 12.61 28.56
C ASN A 125 7.95 12.04 27.14
N ASN A 126 6.88 11.46 26.62
CA ASN A 126 6.84 10.95 25.25
C ASN A 126 6.54 12.09 24.27
N LYS A 127 7.24 12.09 23.15
CA LYS A 127 6.98 13.00 22.02
C LYS A 127 6.28 12.23 20.91
N ILE A 128 5.25 12.83 20.36
CA ILE A 128 4.50 12.30 19.22
C ILE A 128 4.79 13.21 18.03
N ILE A 129 5.15 12.61 16.91
CA ILE A 129 5.34 13.31 15.65
C ILE A 129 4.29 12.79 14.68
N ASP A 130 3.38 13.64 14.24
CA ASP A 130 2.46 13.33 13.16
C ASP A 130 3.17 13.59 11.82
N ALA A 131 3.40 12.53 11.05
CA ALA A 131 4.05 12.61 9.75
C ALA A 131 3.05 12.85 8.59
N ARG A 132 1.77 13.07 8.88
CA ARG A 132 0.75 13.38 7.88
C ARG A 132 0.93 14.81 7.36
N LYS A 133 0.32 15.10 6.20
CA LYS A 133 0.25 16.46 5.68
C LYS A 133 -0.67 17.33 6.57
N PRO A 134 -0.46 18.65 6.62
CA PRO A 134 -1.27 19.53 7.45
C PRO A 134 -2.78 19.34 7.28
N PHE A 135 -3.27 19.28 6.05
CA PHE A 135 -4.71 19.09 5.78
C PHE A 135 -5.24 17.73 6.26
N GLU A 136 -4.42 16.68 6.27
CA GLU A 136 -4.80 15.35 6.77
C GLU A 136 -4.91 15.35 8.30
N TYR A 137 -4.09 16.17 8.96
CA TYR A 137 -4.15 16.40 10.40
C TYR A 137 -5.39 17.23 10.79
N GLU A 138 -5.73 18.25 10.01
CA GLU A 138 -6.89 19.13 10.26
C GLU A 138 -8.24 18.41 10.10
N VAL A 139 -8.30 17.41 9.25
CA VAL A 139 -9.52 16.61 9.04
C VAL A 139 -9.74 15.55 10.12
N GLY A 140 -8.72 15.20 10.90
CA GLY A 140 -8.79 14.23 12.01
C GLY A 140 -7.98 12.96 11.83
#